data_77e38ad21157eef367ed76dfa982a261
#
_entry.id   77e38ad21157eef367ed76dfa982a261
#
_cell.length_a   1.000
_cell.length_b   1.000
_cell.length_c   1.000
_cell.angle_alpha   90.00
_cell.angle_beta   90.00
_cell.angle_gamma   90.00
#
_symmetry.space_group_name_H-M   'P 1'
#
loop_
_entity.id
_entity.type
_entity.pdbx_description
1 polymer ?
#
loop_
_entity_poly.entity_id
_entity_poly.type
_entity_poly.pdbx_seq_one_letter_code
_entity_poly.pdbx_strand_id
1 'polypeptide(L)'
;MAKFKIKAIIFDLGGVVAHGGYLGFLKHYCADCFTPLGKKRILWLERQVNLGKISEKEFYQELEKEFGIHLTPKQMHRTIVKHMQADKGLKHMIPHLKKAKVALFTNSLGMMALEVLKKRHLTGKKFFDRVFVSTSMHMAKPDKQAYEYVLKKLKVKPQQSIMVDDRIENIRPARSIGMNGIVYKNSRQLAKELKKYGLV
;
A
#
# COMPACT_ATOMS: atom_id res chain seq x y z
N MET A 1 4.83 24.71 -19.56
CA MET A 1 3.68 24.36 -18.68
C MET A 1 4.04 24.70 -17.24
N ALA A 2 3.20 25.46 -16.53
CA ALA A 2 3.45 25.80 -15.12
C ALA A 2 3.46 24.48 -14.29
N LYS A 3 4.59 24.21 -13.67
CA LYS A 3 4.76 23.00 -12.85
C LYS A 3 4.03 23.24 -11.53
N PHE A 4 2.91 22.58 -11.30
CA PHE A 4 2.16 22.71 -10.04
C PHE A 4 3.06 22.36 -8.85
N LYS A 5 3.03 23.20 -7.81
CA LYS A 5 3.70 22.92 -6.54
C LYS A 5 3.06 21.67 -5.90
N ILE A 6 3.87 20.66 -5.60
CA ILE A 6 3.40 19.45 -4.91
C ILE A 6 3.02 19.79 -3.47
N LYS A 7 1.84 19.35 -3.06
CA LYS A 7 1.26 19.55 -1.72
C LYS A 7 1.03 18.23 -0.96
N ALA A 8 1.05 17.09 -1.66
CA ALA A 8 0.93 15.78 -1.02
C ALA A 8 1.77 14.71 -1.71
N ILE A 9 2.36 13.82 -0.91
CA ILE A 9 3.00 12.58 -1.35
C ILE A 9 2.24 11.44 -0.68
N ILE A 10 1.78 10.49 -1.47
CA ILE A 10 0.95 9.37 -1.03
C ILE A 10 1.72 8.09 -1.31
N PHE A 11 2.07 7.36 -0.26
CA PHE A 11 2.83 6.12 -0.34
C PHE A 11 1.94 4.90 -0.24
N ASP A 12 2.22 3.85 -1.01
CA ASP A 12 1.74 2.51 -0.66
C ASP A 12 2.53 1.94 0.52
N LEU A 13 1.99 0.91 1.16
CA LEU A 13 2.66 0.19 2.24
C LEU A 13 3.48 -0.98 1.69
N GLY A 14 2.81 -1.96 1.08
CA GLY A 14 3.43 -3.20 0.63
C GLY A 14 4.34 -3.00 -0.58
N GLY A 15 5.59 -3.48 -0.53
CA GLY A 15 6.56 -3.25 -1.62
C GLY A 15 7.15 -1.85 -1.68
N VAL A 16 6.67 -0.90 -0.84
CA VAL A 16 7.16 0.48 -0.76
C VAL A 16 7.67 0.79 0.64
N VAL A 17 6.77 1.11 1.58
CA VAL A 17 7.16 1.48 2.97
C VAL A 17 7.56 0.25 3.79
N ALA A 18 7.00 -0.92 3.47
CA ALA A 18 7.37 -2.19 4.09
C ALA A 18 7.42 -3.31 3.05
N HIS A 19 8.41 -4.19 3.17
CA HIS A 19 8.69 -5.27 2.24
C HIS A 19 8.53 -6.64 2.91
N GLY A 20 8.36 -7.70 2.10
CA GLY A 20 8.13 -9.06 2.56
C GLY A 20 6.65 -9.30 2.89
N GLY A 21 6.38 -9.99 3.98
CA GLY A 21 5.02 -10.17 4.47
C GLY A 21 4.17 -11.08 3.59
N TYR A 22 3.07 -10.55 3.07
CA TYR A 22 2.05 -11.35 2.42
C TYR A 22 2.55 -12.14 1.20
N LEU A 23 3.25 -11.52 0.28
CA LEU A 23 3.80 -12.22 -0.88
C LEU A 23 4.84 -13.29 -0.48
N GLY A 24 5.68 -12.98 0.52
CA GLY A 24 6.62 -13.93 1.08
C GLY A 24 5.91 -15.10 1.76
N PHE A 25 4.84 -14.82 2.49
CA PHE A 25 3.96 -15.80 3.09
C PHE A 25 3.36 -16.74 2.02
N LEU A 26 2.75 -16.21 0.98
CA LEU A 26 2.19 -17.02 -0.10
C LEU A 26 3.26 -17.89 -0.78
N LYS A 27 4.44 -17.35 -1.06
CA LYS A 27 5.54 -18.12 -1.66
C LYS A 27 5.98 -19.30 -0.79
N HIS A 28 5.89 -19.16 0.52
CA HIS A 28 6.31 -20.22 1.45
C HIS A 28 5.22 -21.27 1.70
N TYR A 29 3.97 -20.84 1.81
CA TYR A 29 2.87 -21.70 2.25
C TYR A 29 1.89 -22.10 1.14
N CYS A 30 1.99 -21.54 -0.06
CA CYS A 30 0.98 -21.72 -1.09
C CYS A 30 1.61 -21.76 -2.50
N ALA A 31 2.18 -22.89 -2.88
CA ALA A 31 2.71 -23.09 -4.23
C ALA A 31 1.60 -22.92 -5.30
N ASP A 32 0.41 -23.47 -5.06
CA ASP A 32 -0.73 -23.44 -5.97
C ASP A 32 -1.29 -22.03 -6.19
N CYS A 33 -1.05 -21.11 -5.26
CA CYS A 33 -1.40 -19.69 -5.42
C CYS A 33 -0.72 -19.03 -6.63
N PHE A 34 0.36 -19.61 -7.14
CA PHE A 34 1.14 -19.10 -8.28
C PHE A 34 0.80 -19.76 -9.61
N THR A 35 -0.04 -20.79 -9.62
CA THR A 35 -0.64 -21.33 -10.86
C THR A 35 -1.56 -20.29 -11.51
N PRO A 36 -1.87 -20.39 -12.82
CA PRO A 36 -2.78 -19.45 -13.47
C PRO A 36 -4.15 -19.37 -12.77
N LEU A 37 -4.71 -20.52 -12.37
CA LEU A 37 -6.00 -20.58 -11.65
C LEU A 37 -5.88 -20.01 -10.23
N GLY A 38 -4.86 -20.42 -9.48
CA GLY A 38 -4.60 -19.93 -8.14
C GLY A 38 -4.40 -18.41 -8.10
N LYS A 39 -3.63 -17.85 -9.03
CA LYS A 39 -3.47 -16.38 -9.16
C LYS A 39 -4.81 -15.68 -9.36
N LYS A 40 -5.65 -16.20 -10.26
CA LYS A 40 -6.98 -15.62 -10.49
C LYS A 40 -7.83 -15.62 -9.22
N ARG A 41 -7.80 -16.74 -8.50
CA ARG A 41 -8.56 -16.89 -7.25
C ARG A 41 -8.03 -16.01 -6.13
N ILE A 42 -6.72 -15.95 -5.92
CA ILE A 42 -6.09 -15.06 -4.95
C ILE A 42 -6.43 -13.59 -5.22
N LEU A 43 -6.30 -13.15 -6.45
CA LEU A 43 -6.64 -11.77 -6.83
C LEU A 43 -8.12 -11.45 -6.57
N TRP A 44 -9.01 -12.41 -6.78
CA TRP A 44 -10.43 -12.26 -6.47
C TRP A 44 -10.64 -12.13 -4.95
N LEU A 45 -10.05 -13.01 -4.13
CA LEU A 45 -10.13 -12.95 -2.66
C LEU A 45 -9.55 -11.64 -2.10
N GLU A 46 -8.36 -11.24 -2.59
CA GLU A 46 -7.76 -9.95 -2.26
C GLU A 46 -8.71 -8.79 -2.58
N ARG A 47 -9.39 -8.85 -3.73
CA ARG A 47 -10.35 -7.81 -4.10
C ARG A 47 -11.53 -7.76 -3.13
N GLN A 48 -12.08 -8.92 -2.71
CA GLN A 48 -13.20 -8.96 -1.77
C GLN A 48 -12.81 -8.36 -0.41
N VAL A 49 -11.68 -8.76 0.16
CA VAL A 49 -11.23 -8.25 1.45
C VAL A 49 -10.81 -6.78 1.38
N ASN A 50 -10.15 -6.35 0.31
CA ASN A 50 -9.75 -4.95 0.12
C ASN A 50 -10.95 -4.00 0.02
N LEU A 51 -12.09 -4.48 -0.46
CA LEU A 51 -13.35 -3.74 -0.51
C LEU A 51 -14.18 -3.88 0.79
N GLY A 52 -13.71 -4.68 1.75
CA GLY A 52 -14.43 -4.96 2.99
C GLY A 52 -15.68 -5.82 2.79
N LYS A 53 -15.79 -6.56 1.68
CA LYS A 53 -16.90 -7.50 1.40
C LYS A 53 -16.79 -8.80 2.18
N ILE A 54 -15.57 -9.20 2.51
CA ILE A 54 -15.24 -10.26 3.44
C ILE A 54 -14.28 -9.71 4.49
N SER A 55 -14.34 -10.27 5.69
CA SER A 55 -13.41 -9.93 6.78
C SER A 55 -12.03 -10.53 6.54
N GLU A 56 -11.03 -10.02 7.25
CA GLU A 56 -9.67 -10.60 7.25
C GLU A 56 -9.69 -12.07 7.70
N LYS A 57 -10.54 -12.41 8.68
CA LYS A 57 -10.70 -13.78 9.17
C LYS A 57 -11.25 -14.71 8.07
N GLU A 58 -12.31 -14.29 7.39
CA GLU A 58 -12.89 -15.05 6.27
C GLU A 58 -11.89 -15.22 5.12
N PHE A 59 -11.12 -14.16 4.80
CA PHE A 59 -10.06 -14.26 3.81
C PHE A 59 -9.05 -15.36 4.15
N TYR A 60 -8.58 -15.44 5.39
CA TYR A 60 -7.65 -16.50 5.80
C TYR A 60 -8.31 -17.90 5.84
N GLN A 61 -9.58 -17.99 6.20
CA GLN A 61 -10.32 -19.24 6.13
C GLN A 61 -10.47 -19.75 4.69
N GLU A 62 -10.70 -18.86 3.74
CA GLU A 62 -10.72 -19.22 2.32
C GLU A 62 -9.32 -19.68 1.83
N LEU A 63 -8.24 -19.06 2.29
CA LEU A 63 -6.89 -19.51 1.97
C LEU A 63 -6.61 -20.92 2.52
N GLU A 64 -7.00 -21.18 3.76
CA GLU A 64 -6.90 -22.52 4.37
C GLU A 64 -7.65 -23.56 3.55
N LYS A 65 -8.92 -23.29 3.28
CA LYS A 65 -9.84 -24.19 2.57
C LYS A 65 -9.42 -24.50 1.13
N GLU A 66 -9.05 -23.46 0.37
CA GLU A 66 -8.82 -23.61 -1.06
C GLU A 66 -7.38 -24.01 -1.42
N PHE A 67 -6.44 -23.62 -0.58
CA PHE A 67 -4.99 -23.84 -0.86
C PHE A 67 -4.29 -24.73 0.16
N GLY A 68 -5.04 -25.34 1.08
CA GLY A 68 -4.47 -26.28 2.05
C GLY A 68 -3.43 -25.66 2.99
N ILE A 69 -3.56 -24.39 3.31
CA ILE A 69 -2.63 -23.71 4.23
C ILE A 69 -3.00 -24.09 5.67
N HIS A 70 -2.33 -25.06 6.24
CA HIS A 70 -2.57 -25.57 7.60
C HIS A 70 -2.10 -24.61 8.71
N LEU A 71 -2.61 -23.39 8.68
CA LEU A 71 -2.37 -22.35 9.70
C LEU A 71 -3.70 -21.68 10.05
N THR A 72 -3.94 -21.47 11.33
CA THR A 72 -5.10 -20.69 11.76
C THR A 72 -5.01 -19.24 11.25
N PRO A 73 -6.13 -18.52 11.07
CA PRO A 73 -6.15 -17.10 10.69
C PRO A 73 -5.19 -16.24 11.53
N LYS A 74 -5.14 -16.49 12.85
CA LYS A 74 -4.24 -15.77 13.77
C LYS A 74 -2.75 -16.07 13.51
N GLN A 75 -2.42 -17.30 13.15
CA GLN A 75 -1.04 -17.67 12.79
C GLN A 75 -0.63 -17.06 11.46
N MET A 76 -1.51 -17.09 10.44
CA MET A 76 -1.28 -16.44 9.14
C MET A 76 -1.02 -14.94 9.33
N HIS A 77 -1.91 -14.24 10.02
CA HIS A 77 -1.75 -12.81 10.32
C HIS A 77 -0.41 -12.51 11.01
N ARG A 78 -0.11 -13.23 12.11
CA ARG A 78 1.15 -13.05 12.86
C ARG A 78 2.38 -13.28 11.99
N THR A 79 2.35 -14.33 11.15
CA THR A 79 3.46 -14.68 10.26
C THR A 79 3.68 -13.56 9.23
N ILE A 80 2.63 -13.07 8.59
CA ILE A 80 2.72 -11.99 7.61
C ILE A 80 3.29 -10.73 8.26
N VAL A 81 2.73 -10.30 9.39
CA VAL A 81 3.17 -9.09 10.11
C VAL A 81 4.62 -9.22 10.60
N LYS A 82 5.04 -10.41 11.07
CA LYS A 82 6.42 -10.68 11.51
C LYS A 82 7.42 -10.46 10.37
N HIS A 83 7.08 -10.90 9.16
CA HIS A 83 7.99 -10.83 8.01
C HIS A 83 7.94 -9.50 7.23
N MET A 84 6.96 -8.64 7.46
CA MET A 84 6.95 -7.29 6.89
C MET A 84 8.01 -6.41 7.55
N GLN A 85 9.05 -6.04 6.82
CA GLN A 85 10.14 -5.18 7.31
C GLN A 85 10.06 -3.78 6.70
N ALA A 86 10.28 -2.75 7.53
CA ALA A 86 10.30 -1.37 7.04
C ALA A 86 11.46 -1.15 6.05
N ASP A 87 11.19 -0.43 4.97
CA ASP A 87 12.25 0.11 4.12
C ASP A 87 13.09 1.11 4.93
N LYS A 88 14.36 0.80 5.16
CA LYS A 88 15.27 1.62 5.99
C LYS A 88 15.47 3.01 5.42
N GLY A 89 15.58 3.12 4.08
CA GLY A 89 15.77 4.40 3.40
C GLY A 89 14.52 5.29 3.51
N LEU A 90 13.33 4.72 3.33
CA LEU A 90 12.07 5.47 3.50
C LEU A 90 11.80 5.81 4.97
N LYS A 91 12.10 4.92 5.89
CA LYS A 91 11.99 5.22 7.33
C LYS A 91 12.85 6.42 7.73
N HIS A 92 14.00 6.61 7.09
CA HIS A 92 14.83 7.79 7.26
C HIS A 92 14.30 9.01 6.48
N MET A 93 13.90 8.83 5.23
CA MET A 93 13.50 9.92 4.32
C MET A 93 12.17 10.58 4.71
N ILE A 94 11.12 9.79 4.98
CA ILE A 94 9.75 10.27 5.19
C ILE A 94 9.66 11.39 6.26
N PRO A 95 10.33 11.30 7.43
CA PRO A 95 10.28 12.36 8.44
C PRO A 95 10.84 13.72 7.97
N HIS A 96 11.58 13.76 6.87
CA HIS A 96 12.18 14.98 6.32
C HIS A 96 11.39 15.59 5.16
N LEU A 97 10.31 14.94 4.71
CA LEU A 97 9.42 15.43 3.64
C LEU A 97 8.47 16.52 4.17
N LYS A 98 9.02 17.62 4.72
CA LYS A 98 8.22 18.68 5.40
C LYS A 98 7.50 19.65 4.47
N LYS A 99 7.85 19.67 3.17
CA LYS A 99 7.28 20.61 2.19
C LYS A 99 5.92 20.20 1.64
N ALA A 100 5.46 18.99 1.94
CA ALA A 100 4.19 18.43 1.48
C ALA A 100 3.57 17.56 2.58
N LYS A 101 2.24 17.39 2.54
CA LYS A 101 1.57 16.37 3.36
C LYS A 101 2.06 15.00 2.96
N VAL A 102 2.30 14.14 3.93
CA VAL A 102 2.66 12.75 3.68
C VAL A 102 1.52 11.85 4.11
N ALA A 103 1.03 11.02 3.20
CA ALA A 103 -0.04 10.08 3.49
C ALA A 103 0.36 8.65 3.11
N LEU A 104 -0.26 7.68 3.76
CA LEU A 104 -0.24 6.28 3.36
C LEU A 104 -1.57 5.94 2.71
N PHE A 105 -1.56 5.22 1.58
CA PHE A 105 -2.75 4.64 0.97
C PHE A 105 -2.47 3.20 0.55
N THR A 106 -3.05 2.25 1.27
CA THR A 106 -2.75 0.83 1.11
C THR A 106 -4.00 -0.01 0.89
N ASN A 107 -3.88 -0.95 -0.06
CA ASN A 107 -4.74 -2.11 -0.13
C ASN A 107 -4.22 -3.11 0.91
N SER A 108 -4.90 -3.24 2.02
CA SER A 108 -4.42 -4.08 3.13
C SER A 108 -5.58 -4.70 3.88
N LEU A 109 -5.31 -5.86 4.41
CA LEU A 109 -6.19 -6.59 5.29
C LEU A 109 -6.39 -5.78 6.59
N GLY A 110 -7.51 -5.09 6.72
CA GLY A 110 -7.98 -4.42 7.91
C GLY A 110 -6.90 -3.85 8.84
N MET A 111 -6.81 -4.41 10.02
CA MET A 111 -5.88 -3.96 11.08
C MET A 111 -4.40 -4.25 10.79
N MET A 112 -4.08 -5.12 9.83
CA MET A 112 -2.70 -5.51 9.52
C MET A 112 -1.81 -4.30 9.21
N ALA A 113 -2.28 -3.37 8.38
CA ALA A 113 -1.50 -2.18 8.02
C ALA A 113 -1.11 -1.37 9.26
N LEU A 114 -2.07 -1.14 10.16
CA LEU A 114 -1.84 -0.37 11.39
C LEU A 114 -0.90 -1.09 12.35
N GLU A 115 -1.01 -2.43 12.46
CA GLU A 115 -0.11 -3.23 13.29
C GLU A 115 1.31 -3.21 12.76
N VAL A 116 1.51 -3.33 11.44
CA VAL A 116 2.83 -3.21 10.80
C VAL A 116 3.44 -1.85 11.08
N LEU A 117 2.69 -0.76 10.88
CA LEU A 117 3.17 0.60 11.18
C LEU A 117 3.59 0.72 12.64
N LYS A 118 2.80 0.21 13.57
CA LYS A 118 3.13 0.21 15.01
C LYS A 118 4.39 -0.59 15.31
N LYS A 119 4.46 -1.85 14.86
CA LYS A 119 5.61 -2.74 15.11
C LYS A 119 6.91 -2.25 14.47
N ARG A 120 6.84 -1.49 13.37
CA ARG A 120 8.02 -0.94 12.68
C ARG A 120 8.35 0.49 13.09
N HIS A 121 7.64 1.04 14.09
CA HIS A 121 7.81 2.42 14.57
C HIS A 121 7.65 3.45 13.45
N LEU A 122 6.59 3.31 12.67
CA LEU A 122 6.21 4.17 11.55
C LEU A 122 4.91 4.93 11.82
N THR A 123 4.56 5.14 13.09
CA THR A 123 3.31 5.79 13.51
C THR A 123 3.48 7.27 13.80
N GLY A 124 2.34 7.98 13.82
CA GLY A 124 2.25 9.40 14.18
C GLY A 124 2.59 10.35 13.03
N LYS A 125 2.34 11.64 13.27
CA LYS A 125 2.55 12.74 12.30
C LYS A 125 4.00 12.91 11.85
N LYS A 126 4.94 12.27 12.54
CA LYS A 126 6.33 12.22 12.10
C LYS A 126 6.46 11.49 10.76
N PHE A 127 5.64 10.46 10.53
CA PHE A 127 5.66 9.65 9.31
C PHE A 127 4.52 9.99 8.37
N PHE A 128 3.27 9.98 8.88
CA PHE A 128 2.10 10.17 8.04
C PHE A 128 1.11 11.14 8.68
N ASP A 129 0.70 12.16 7.93
CA ASP A 129 -0.39 13.05 8.31
C ASP A 129 -1.74 12.32 8.30
N ARG A 130 -1.89 11.34 7.37
CA ARG A 130 -3.06 10.48 7.24
C ARG A 130 -2.70 9.09 6.74
N VAL A 131 -3.46 8.10 7.21
CA VAL A 131 -3.39 6.71 6.76
C VAL A 131 -4.76 6.33 6.18
N PHE A 132 -4.76 5.84 4.96
CA PHE A 132 -5.93 5.38 4.24
C PHE A 132 -5.80 3.87 4.00
N VAL A 133 -6.73 3.10 4.56
CA VAL A 133 -6.78 1.65 4.40
C VAL A 133 -8.01 1.29 3.60
N SER A 134 -7.85 0.52 2.53
CA SER A 134 -8.92 0.19 1.58
C SER A 134 -10.16 -0.42 2.24
N THR A 135 -9.99 -1.34 3.17
CA THR A 135 -11.09 -1.99 3.90
C THR A 135 -11.93 -0.99 4.69
N SER A 136 -11.31 0.02 5.32
CA SER A 136 -12.02 1.05 6.07
C SER A 136 -12.74 2.07 5.18
N MET A 137 -12.29 2.19 3.92
CA MET A 137 -12.88 3.12 2.95
C MET A 137 -13.92 2.43 2.06
N HIS A 138 -13.97 1.10 2.05
CA HIS A 138 -14.69 0.28 1.07
C HIS A 138 -14.34 0.63 -0.39
N MET A 139 -13.13 1.12 -0.61
CA MET A 139 -12.58 1.53 -1.89
C MET A 139 -11.11 1.10 -1.96
N ALA A 140 -10.69 0.58 -3.10
CA ALA A 140 -9.34 0.03 -3.25
C ALA A 140 -8.68 0.48 -4.55
N LYS A 141 -7.36 0.57 -4.55
CA LYS A 141 -6.59 0.63 -5.80
C LYS A 141 -6.88 -0.64 -6.62
N PRO A 142 -6.99 -0.57 -7.93
CA PRO A 142 -6.70 0.55 -8.83
C PRO A 142 -7.92 1.42 -9.20
N ASP A 143 -9.03 1.38 -8.46
CA ASP A 143 -10.23 2.14 -8.79
C ASP A 143 -10.00 3.64 -8.67
N LYS A 144 -10.32 4.42 -9.70
CA LYS A 144 -10.14 5.88 -9.72
C LYS A 144 -10.79 6.59 -8.55
N GLN A 145 -12.01 6.15 -8.18
CA GLN A 145 -12.77 6.71 -7.05
C GLN A 145 -11.98 6.66 -5.72
N ALA A 146 -11.15 5.62 -5.52
CA ALA A 146 -10.34 5.49 -4.32
C ALA A 146 -9.27 6.60 -4.24
N TYR A 147 -8.62 6.94 -5.35
CA TYR A 147 -7.65 8.04 -5.40
C TYR A 147 -8.34 9.40 -5.24
N GLU A 148 -9.48 9.60 -5.89
CA GLU A 148 -10.28 10.84 -5.78
C GLU A 148 -10.73 11.07 -4.34
N TYR A 149 -11.18 10.01 -3.64
CA TYR A 149 -11.50 10.06 -2.21
C TYR A 149 -10.31 10.50 -1.36
N VAL A 150 -9.14 9.88 -1.58
CA VAL A 150 -7.90 10.23 -0.86
C VAL A 150 -7.52 11.69 -1.09
N LEU A 151 -7.54 12.16 -2.35
CA LEU A 151 -7.25 13.55 -2.71
C LEU A 151 -8.22 14.54 -2.05
N LYS A 152 -9.53 14.23 -2.06
CA LYS A 152 -10.57 15.02 -1.38
C LYS A 152 -10.28 15.14 0.11
N LYS A 153 -9.95 14.02 0.79
CA LYS A 153 -9.61 14.02 2.22
C LYS A 153 -8.32 14.75 2.55
N LEU A 154 -7.35 14.77 1.65
CA LEU A 154 -6.11 15.54 1.77
C LEU A 154 -6.29 17.00 1.38
N LYS A 155 -7.41 17.38 0.75
CA LYS A 155 -7.70 18.73 0.23
C LYS A 155 -6.62 19.20 -0.74
N VAL A 156 -6.28 18.35 -1.73
CA VAL A 156 -5.30 18.65 -2.79
C VAL A 156 -5.86 18.30 -4.16
N LYS A 157 -5.43 19.04 -5.20
CA LYS A 157 -5.75 18.73 -6.59
C LYS A 157 -4.87 17.57 -7.07
N PRO A 158 -5.32 16.77 -8.07
CA PRO A 158 -4.51 15.67 -8.61
C PRO A 158 -3.10 16.12 -9.01
N GLN A 159 -2.97 17.23 -9.75
CA GLN A 159 -1.68 17.76 -10.22
C GLN A 159 -0.72 18.20 -9.10
N GLN A 160 -1.26 18.41 -7.89
CA GLN A 160 -0.50 18.78 -6.69
C GLN A 160 -0.09 17.57 -5.83
N SER A 161 -0.30 16.36 -6.32
CA SER A 161 -0.04 15.12 -5.60
C SER A 161 0.88 14.18 -6.36
N ILE A 162 1.57 13.33 -5.61
CA ILE A 162 2.38 12.23 -6.14
C ILE A 162 1.90 10.93 -5.48
N MET A 163 1.55 9.92 -6.30
CA MET A 163 1.37 8.53 -5.84
C MET A 163 2.68 7.77 -6.02
N VAL A 164 3.12 7.09 -4.97
CA VAL A 164 4.32 6.22 -4.95
C VAL A 164 3.85 4.80 -4.66
N ASP A 165 4.02 3.90 -5.62
CA ASP A 165 3.55 2.51 -5.55
C ASP A 165 4.50 1.65 -6.37
N ASP A 166 4.78 0.41 -5.97
CA ASP A 166 5.67 -0.52 -6.70
C ASP A 166 4.98 -1.15 -7.92
N ARG A 167 3.63 -1.10 -7.97
CA ARG A 167 2.82 -1.70 -9.02
C ARG A 167 2.36 -0.66 -10.04
N ILE A 168 2.75 -0.86 -11.28
CA ILE A 168 2.35 0.03 -12.40
C ILE A 168 0.81 0.08 -12.57
N GLU A 169 0.10 -1.02 -12.24
CA GLU A 169 -1.34 -1.13 -12.27
C GLU A 169 -2.03 -0.14 -11.34
N ASN A 170 -1.38 0.25 -10.24
CA ASN A 170 -1.84 1.29 -9.32
C ASN A 170 -1.43 2.69 -9.77
N ILE A 171 -0.30 2.82 -10.46
CA ILE A 171 0.19 4.11 -10.94
C ILE A 171 -0.57 4.62 -12.17
N ARG A 172 -0.94 3.73 -13.10
CA ARG A 172 -1.68 4.13 -14.32
C ARG A 172 -3.00 4.86 -14.01
N PRO A 173 -3.89 4.34 -13.14
CA PRO A 173 -5.14 5.03 -12.80
C PRO A 173 -4.90 6.36 -12.07
N ALA A 174 -3.90 6.43 -11.18
CA ALA A 174 -3.52 7.69 -10.53
C ALA A 174 -3.14 8.75 -11.57
N ARG A 175 -2.30 8.40 -12.54
CA ARG A 175 -1.91 9.30 -13.64
C ARG A 175 -3.11 9.70 -14.52
N SER A 176 -4.04 8.78 -14.77
CA SER A 176 -5.20 9.05 -15.64
C SER A 176 -6.17 10.09 -15.08
N ILE A 177 -6.14 10.34 -13.77
CA ILE A 177 -6.90 11.42 -13.11
C ILE A 177 -6.06 12.68 -12.88
N GLY A 178 -4.83 12.73 -13.44
CA GLY A 178 -3.95 13.89 -13.38
C GLY A 178 -2.97 13.95 -12.20
N MET A 179 -2.83 12.88 -11.41
CA MET A 179 -1.79 12.78 -10.38
C MET A 179 -0.42 12.56 -11.02
N ASN A 180 0.64 13.01 -10.35
CA ASN A 180 1.97 12.51 -10.64
C ASN A 180 2.10 11.09 -10.06
N GLY A 181 2.74 10.20 -10.80
CA GLY A 181 2.91 8.81 -10.35
C GLY A 181 4.36 8.37 -10.46
N ILE A 182 4.89 7.77 -9.41
CA ILE A 182 6.24 7.21 -9.37
C ILE A 182 6.14 5.71 -9.10
N VAL A 183 6.62 4.90 -10.04
CA VAL A 183 6.81 3.46 -9.80
C VAL A 183 8.03 3.32 -8.90
N TYR A 184 7.81 2.85 -7.69
CA TYR A 184 8.87 2.66 -6.69
C TYR A 184 9.75 1.47 -7.04
N LYS A 185 11.05 1.64 -6.92
CA LYS A 185 12.05 0.57 -7.05
C LYS A 185 12.90 0.46 -5.77
N ASN A 186 13.32 1.60 -5.24
CA ASN A 186 14.09 1.72 -4.00
C ASN A 186 14.13 3.19 -3.55
N SER A 187 14.54 3.43 -2.31
CA SER A 187 14.59 4.77 -1.71
C SER A 187 15.55 5.73 -2.44
N ARG A 188 16.67 5.22 -3.03
CA ARG A 188 17.61 6.04 -3.79
C ARG A 188 16.99 6.56 -5.10
N GLN A 189 16.29 5.68 -5.84
CA GLN A 189 15.54 6.08 -7.04
C GLN A 189 14.47 7.10 -6.69
N LEU A 190 13.69 6.87 -5.62
CA LEU A 190 12.63 7.78 -5.19
C LEU A 190 13.21 9.16 -4.83
N ALA A 191 14.31 9.23 -4.10
CA ALA A 191 14.97 10.50 -3.76
C ALA A 191 15.30 11.32 -5.02
N LYS A 192 15.87 10.68 -6.06
CA LYS A 192 16.14 11.34 -7.35
C LYS A 192 14.87 11.87 -8.01
N GLU A 193 13.76 11.11 -7.96
CA GLU A 193 12.48 11.55 -8.52
C GLU A 193 11.90 12.73 -7.71
N LEU A 194 11.88 12.65 -6.37
CA LEU A 194 11.36 13.72 -5.51
C LEU A 194 12.18 15.02 -5.60
N LYS A 195 13.48 14.94 -5.87
CA LYS A 195 14.33 16.10 -6.12
C LYS A 195 13.87 16.93 -7.32
N LYS A 196 13.30 16.29 -8.37
CA LYS A 196 12.75 16.99 -9.54
C LYS A 196 11.56 17.92 -9.17
N TYR A 197 10.92 17.65 -8.04
CA TYR A 197 9.81 18.44 -7.48
C TYR A 197 10.27 19.38 -6.34
N GLY A 198 11.57 19.41 -6.00
CA GLY A 198 12.11 20.23 -4.92
C GLY A 198 11.67 19.78 -3.51
N LEU A 199 11.38 18.48 -3.33
CA LEU A 199 10.84 17.91 -2.08
C LEU A 199 11.91 17.32 -1.16
N VAL A 200 13.08 17.02 -1.70
CA VAL A 200 14.30 16.57 -1.02
C VAL A 200 15.49 17.37 -1.52
#